data_0efcb839ee5bb017e8dc3af3b30e6d62
#
_entry.id   0efcb839ee5bb017e8dc3af3b30e6d62
#
_cell.length_a   1.000
_cell.length_b   1.000
_cell.length_c   1.000
_cell.angle_alpha   90.00
_cell.angle_beta   90.00
_cell.angle_gamma   90.00
#
_symmetry.space_group_name_H-M   'P 1'
#
loop_
_entity.id
_entity.type
_entity.pdbx_description
1 polymer ?
#
loop_
_entity_poly.entity_id
_entity_poly.type
_entity_poly.pdbx_seq_one_letter_code
_entity_poly.pdbx_strand_id
1 'polypeptide(L)'
;MATKPKKKNPRLASGRKRARQDVKLNAANTSLRSKYRTAVKKVEKAVLTGDTTQASALFAQMQSVVDTVADKGIFHKNKAARDKSRLSAKVKALATSAAAA
;
A
#
# COMPACT_ATOMS: atom_id res chain seq x y z
N MET A 1 -37.81 28.13 7.81
CA MET A 1 -37.49 26.82 8.18
C MET A 1 -36.11 26.41 7.68
N ALA A 2 -35.34 26.05 8.57
CA ALA A 2 -33.99 25.62 8.19
C ALA A 2 -34.09 24.37 7.36
N THR A 3 -33.70 24.46 6.15
CA THR A 3 -33.49 23.29 5.36
C THR A 3 -32.30 22.61 5.91
N LYS A 4 -32.51 21.44 6.36
CA LYS A 4 -31.39 20.57 6.68
C LYS A 4 -30.46 20.50 5.50
N PRO A 5 -29.12 20.57 5.73
CA PRO A 5 -28.18 20.30 4.66
C PRO A 5 -28.58 18.98 4.06
N LYS A 6 -28.73 18.99 2.77
CA LYS A 6 -29.20 17.82 2.06
C LYS A 6 -28.27 16.67 2.29
N LYS A 7 -28.66 15.80 3.14
CA LYS A 7 -28.07 14.49 3.14
C LYS A 7 -28.29 13.88 1.78
N LYS A 8 -27.27 13.31 1.22
CA LYS A 8 -27.41 12.54 0.00
C LYS A 8 -28.56 11.58 0.17
N ASN A 9 -29.58 11.80 -0.61
CA ASN A 9 -30.73 10.94 -0.59
C ASN A 9 -30.40 9.68 -1.40
N PRO A 10 -30.32 8.50 -0.78
CA PRO A 10 -30.00 7.28 -1.50
C PRO A 10 -31.09 6.85 -2.49
N ARG A 11 -32.24 7.52 -2.43
CA ARG A 11 -33.32 7.27 -3.38
C ARG A 11 -33.10 7.92 -4.72
N LEU A 12 -32.21 8.90 -4.80
CA LEU A 12 -31.87 9.50 -6.09
C LEU A 12 -31.04 8.52 -6.92
N ALA A 13 -31.33 8.47 -8.21
CA ALA A 13 -30.63 7.57 -9.12
C ALA A 13 -29.11 7.79 -9.10
N SER A 14 -28.68 9.06 -9.04
CA SER A 14 -27.27 9.41 -8.93
C SER A 14 -26.65 8.92 -7.62
N GLY A 15 -27.38 9.02 -6.51
CA GLY A 15 -26.94 8.52 -5.22
C GLY A 15 -26.79 7.01 -5.20
N ARG A 16 -27.73 6.30 -5.82
CA ARG A 16 -27.64 4.84 -5.94
C ARG A 16 -26.44 4.40 -6.76
N LYS A 17 -26.20 5.10 -7.87
CA LYS A 17 -25.05 4.81 -8.72
C LYS A 17 -23.74 5.02 -7.95
N ARG A 18 -23.62 6.12 -7.21
CA ARG A 18 -22.44 6.38 -6.37
C ARG A 18 -22.25 5.31 -5.31
N ALA A 19 -23.32 4.90 -4.65
CA ALA A 19 -23.26 3.85 -3.64
C ALA A 19 -22.73 2.55 -4.23
N ARG A 20 -23.20 2.16 -5.42
CA ARG A 20 -22.71 0.95 -6.09
C ARG A 20 -21.23 1.07 -6.47
N GLN A 21 -20.84 2.24 -7.00
CA GLN A 21 -19.44 2.49 -7.37
C GLN A 21 -18.54 2.50 -6.13
N ASP A 22 -18.99 3.10 -5.03
CA ASP A 22 -18.24 3.14 -3.79
C ASP A 22 -17.96 1.75 -3.24
N VAL A 23 -18.91 0.83 -3.32
CA VAL A 23 -18.72 -0.56 -2.90
C VAL A 23 -17.61 -1.23 -3.71
N LYS A 24 -17.66 -1.09 -5.03
CA LYS A 24 -16.64 -1.66 -5.91
C LYS A 24 -15.26 -1.07 -5.69
N LEU A 25 -15.19 0.26 -5.60
CA LEU A 25 -13.93 0.98 -5.35
C LEU A 25 -13.35 0.60 -4.00
N ASN A 26 -14.20 0.52 -2.98
CA ASN A 26 -13.77 0.17 -1.64
C ASN A 26 -13.18 -1.24 -1.57
N ALA A 27 -13.83 -2.21 -2.23
CA ALA A 27 -13.32 -3.57 -2.32
C ALA A 27 -11.97 -3.63 -3.02
N ALA A 28 -11.83 -2.96 -4.17
CA ALA A 28 -10.58 -2.89 -4.91
C ALA A 28 -9.48 -2.20 -4.09
N ASN A 29 -9.79 -1.10 -3.44
CA ASN A 29 -8.83 -0.34 -2.63
C ASN A 29 -8.38 -1.14 -1.40
N THR A 30 -9.29 -1.84 -0.76
CA THR A 30 -8.98 -2.71 0.39
C THR A 30 -8.03 -3.83 -0.03
N SER A 31 -8.28 -4.45 -1.19
CA SER A 31 -7.41 -5.49 -1.73
C SER A 31 -6.00 -4.96 -2.00
N LEU A 32 -5.88 -3.77 -2.60
CA LEU A 32 -4.58 -3.16 -2.89
C LEU A 32 -3.83 -2.74 -1.63
N ARG A 33 -4.54 -2.23 -0.64
CA ARG A 33 -3.94 -1.91 0.67
C ARG A 33 -3.41 -3.17 1.35
N SER A 34 -4.14 -4.26 1.26
CA SER A 34 -3.69 -5.56 1.80
C SER A 34 -2.44 -6.04 1.09
N LYS A 35 -2.38 -5.93 -0.23
CA LYS A 35 -1.18 -6.29 -1.00
C LYS A 35 0.03 -5.45 -0.58
N TYR A 36 -0.17 -4.15 -0.41
CA TYR A 36 0.88 -3.23 0.04
C TYR A 36 1.43 -3.67 1.39
N ARG A 37 0.55 -3.85 2.38
CA ARG A 37 0.95 -4.24 3.74
C ARG A 37 1.66 -5.60 3.73
N THR A 38 1.14 -6.55 2.98
CA THR A 38 1.74 -7.87 2.88
C THR A 38 3.15 -7.81 2.28
N ALA A 39 3.32 -7.04 1.21
CA ALA A 39 4.63 -6.88 0.56
C ALA A 39 5.65 -6.25 1.51
N VAL A 40 5.26 -5.19 2.22
CA VAL A 40 6.13 -4.53 3.21
C VAL A 40 6.49 -5.48 4.35
N LYS A 41 5.52 -6.21 4.88
CA LYS A 41 5.76 -7.17 5.96
C LYS A 41 6.69 -8.32 5.55
N LYS A 42 6.56 -8.79 4.32
CA LYS A 42 7.45 -9.84 3.80
C LYS A 42 8.91 -9.39 3.78
N VAL A 43 9.16 -8.16 3.34
CA VAL A 43 10.51 -7.59 3.33
C VAL A 43 11.03 -7.45 4.76
N GLU A 44 10.23 -6.90 5.66
CA GLU A 44 10.62 -6.74 7.06
C GLU A 44 10.95 -8.08 7.71
N LYS A 45 10.13 -9.09 7.45
CA LYS A 45 10.35 -10.43 7.98
C LYS A 45 11.64 -11.03 7.45
N ALA A 46 11.92 -10.89 6.16
CA ALA A 46 13.16 -11.37 5.56
C ALA A 46 14.39 -10.69 6.15
N VAL A 47 14.31 -9.39 6.43
CA VAL A 47 15.37 -8.65 7.11
C VAL A 47 15.58 -9.19 8.52
N LEU A 48 14.51 -9.47 9.25
CA LEU A 48 14.61 -10.02 10.61
C LEU A 48 15.22 -11.42 10.64
N THR A 49 14.93 -12.23 9.62
CA THR A 49 15.50 -13.57 9.53
C THR A 49 16.95 -13.57 9.03
N GLY A 50 17.40 -12.45 8.49
CA GLY A 50 18.78 -12.32 8.03
C GLY A 50 19.05 -12.89 6.65
N ASP A 51 18.03 -13.20 5.86
CA ASP A 51 18.18 -13.74 4.51
C ASP A 51 18.30 -12.59 3.51
N THR A 52 19.54 -12.26 3.12
CA THR A 52 19.82 -11.16 2.19
C THR A 52 19.27 -11.41 0.79
N THR A 53 19.38 -12.63 0.29
CA THR A 53 18.88 -12.98 -1.03
C THR A 53 17.37 -12.83 -1.11
N GLN A 54 16.66 -13.39 -0.14
CA GLN A 54 15.22 -13.31 -0.07
C GLN A 54 14.75 -11.87 0.18
N ALA A 55 15.45 -11.13 1.04
CA ALA A 55 15.12 -9.74 1.31
C ALA A 55 15.22 -8.88 0.05
N SER A 56 16.28 -9.07 -0.76
CA SER A 56 16.45 -8.35 -2.02
C SER A 56 15.36 -8.69 -3.03
N ALA A 57 15.04 -9.96 -3.19
CA ALA A 57 13.99 -10.41 -4.10
C ALA A 57 12.63 -9.87 -3.70
N LEU A 58 12.30 -9.96 -2.41
CA LEU A 58 11.03 -9.44 -1.88
C LEU A 58 10.95 -7.93 -1.96
N PHE A 59 12.08 -7.25 -1.79
CA PHE A 59 12.13 -5.79 -1.94
C PHE A 59 11.81 -5.36 -3.37
N ALA A 60 12.32 -6.06 -4.37
CA ALA A 60 12.01 -5.79 -5.77
C ALA A 60 10.51 -5.97 -6.05
N GLN A 61 9.92 -7.03 -5.53
CA GLN A 61 8.46 -7.25 -5.63
C GLN A 61 7.68 -6.17 -4.91
N MET A 62 8.13 -5.78 -3.73
CA MET A 62 7.51 -4.72 -2.95
C MET A 62 7.50 -3.39 -3.70
N GLN A 63 8.58 -3.03 -4.37
CA GLN A 63 8.64 -1.79 -5.16
C GLN A 63 7.53 -1.74 -6.21
N SER A 64 7.32 -2.83 -6.93
CA SER A 64 6.28 -2.93 -7.94
C SER A 64 4.89 -2.71 -7.33
N VAL A 65 4.59 -3.35 -6.21
CA VAL A 65 3.30 -3.21 -5.53
C VAL A 65 3.11 -1.79 -5.01
N VAL A 66 4.13 -1.23 -4.38
CA VAL A 66 4.09 0.12 -3.80
C VAL A 66 3.85 1.16 -4.88
N ASP A 67 4.54 1.05 -6.00
CA ASP A 67 4.39 1.97 -7.12
C ASP A 67 2.99 1.89 -7.73
N THR A 68 2.46 0.67 -7.91
CA THR A 68 1.09 0.47 -8.41
C THR A 68 0.06 1.12 -7.50
N VAL A 69 0.18 0.93 -6.21
CA VAL A 69 -0.75 1.49 -5.22
C VAL A 69 -0.66 3.01 -5.18
N ALA A 70 0.55 3.56 -5.27
CA ALA A 70 0.75 5.01 -5.32
C ALA A 70 0.18 5.63 -6.61
N ASP A 71 0.37 4.97 -7.76
CA ASP A 71 -0.18 5.43 -9.04
C ASP A 71 -1.70 5.47 -9.03
N LYS A 72 -2.33 4.55 -8.33
CA LYS A 72 -3.79 4.53 -8.18
C LYS A 72 -4.31 5.53 -7.14
N GLY A 73 -3.41 6.24 -6.46
CA GLY A 73 -3.77 7.26 -5.49
C GLY A 73 -4.31 6.74 -4.17
N ILE A 74 -4.16 5.46 -3.87
CA ILE A 74 -4.63 4.85 -2.63
C ILE A 74 -3.78 5.33 -1.45
N PHE A 75 -2.47 5.35 -1.63
CA PHE A 75 -1.53 5.98 -0.72
C PHE A 75 -0.80 7.10 -1.43
N HIS A 76 -0.45 8.14 -0.69
CA HIS A 76 0.28 9.27 -1.24
C HIS A 76 1.68 8.84 -1.69
N LYS A 77 2.18 9.46 -2.76
CA LYS A 77 3.51 9.20 -3.29
C LYS A 77 4.61 9.35 -2.24
N ASN A 78 4.45 10.30 -1.34
CA ASN A 78 5.41 10.54 -0.26
C ASN A 78 5.49 9.37 0.71
N LYS A 79 4.35 8.75 1.02
CA LYS A 79 4.32 7.54 1.85
C LYS A 79 5.05 6.39 1.17
N ALA A 80 4.78 6.19 -0.11
CA ALA A 80 5.42 5.15 -0.91
C ALA A 80 6.94 5.36 -0.98
N ALA A 81 7.37 6.57 -1.23
CA ALA A 81 8.80 6.92 -1.27
C ALA A 81 9.48 6.70 0.08
N ARG A 82 8.81 7.07 1.17
CA ARG A 82 9.32 6.87 2.53
C ARG A 82 9.49 5.40 2.84
N ASP A 83 8.48 4.59 2.55
CA ASP A 83 8.53 3.14 2.82
C ASP A 83 9.61 2.46 1.99
N LYS A 84 9.72 2.81 0.72
CA LYS A 84 10.78 2.29 -0.16
C LYS A 84 12.17 2.65 0.36
N SER A 85 12.36 3.92 0.74
CA SER A 85 13.63 4.40 1.26
C SER A 85 14.03 3.69 2.55
N ARG A 86 13.10 3.56 3.49
CA ARG A 86 13.36 2.90 4.78
C ARG A 86 13.69 1.43 4.61
N LEU A 87 12.94 0.72 3.78
CA LEU A 87 13.16 -0.70 3.55
C LEU A 87 14.45 -0.93 2.74
N SER A 88 14.74 -0.06 1.78
CA SER A 88 16.00 -0.09 1.05
C SER A 88 17.19 0.01 2.00
N ALA A 89 17.14 0.94 2.95
CA ALA A 89 18.19 1.11 3.94
C ALA A 89 18.36 -0.15 4.80
N LYS A 90 17.27 -0.78 5.21
CA LYS A 90 17.30 -2.02 6.00
C LYS A 90 17.91 -3.16 5.20
N VAL A 91 17.55 -3.31 3.93
CA VAL A 91 18.08 -4.36 3.06
C VAL A 91 19.58 -4.14 2.83
N LYS A 92 20.00 -2.92 2.58
CA LYS A 92 21.41 -2.56 2.41
C LYS A 92 22.21 -2.82 3.68
N ALA A 93 21.67 -2.45 4.83
CA ALA A 93 22.33 -2.70 6.11
C ALA A 93 22.49 -4.21 6.36
N LEU A 94 21.48 -5.00 6.02
CA LEU A 94 21.56 -6.45 6.13
C LEU A 94 22.63 -7.04 5.20
N ALA A 95 22.69 -6.58 3.96
CA ALA A 95 23.70 -7.03 3.00
C ALA A 95 25.11 -6.65 3.45
N THR A 96 25.31 -5.45 3.97
CA THR A 96 26.57 -5.01 4.50
C THR A 96 27.00 -5.82 5.72
N SER A 97 26.06 -6.08 6.62
CA SER A 97 26.29 -6.89 7.82
C SER A 97 26.65 -8.32 7.45
N ALA A 98 25.97 -8.93 6.49
CA ALA A 98 26.28 -10.27 6.02
C ALA A 98 27.64 -10.33 5.33
N ALA A 99 27.99 -9.32 4.56
CA ALA A 99 29.30 -9.23 3.90
C ALA A 99 30.43 -9.01 4.90
N ALA A 100 30.15 -8.33 6.01
CA ALA A 100 31.15 -8.07 7.06
C ALA A 100 31.36 -9.29 7.99
N ALA A 101 30.38 -10.18 8.02
CA ALA A 101 30.48 -11.41 8.79
C ALA A 101 31.28 -12.46 8.03
#